data_42c9acbe8f6e2b5943768d1b325976b5
#
_entry.id   42c9acbe8f6e2b5943768d1b325976b5
#
_cell.length_a   1.000
_cell.length_b   1.000
_cell.length_c   1.000
_cell.angle_alpha   90.00
_cell.angle_beta   90.00
_cell.angle_gamma   90.00
#
_symmetry.space_group_name_H-M   'P 1'
#
loop_
_entity.id
_entity.type
_entity.pdbx_description
1 polymer ?
#
loop_
_entity_poly.entity_id
_entity_poly.type
_entity_poly.pdbx_seq_one_letter_code
_entity_poly.pdbx_strand_id
1 'polypeptide(L)'
;MKPFALSLTVLAAVMIVVTAAAQPADSLRRETLSEARYLKSIYKTDAAIERLSTLVSPEVFDEEVLAELADCHFTNGDYATAAGTYQLLGMRAPDNLFYQIREMQLAFRMKDYLACANLARGVLARDSIPAVVALAGDAWNLAGKSDSALVYYRQALALKPMNETVVSKAANILLSDKDYEGVLAMTGDYLALDPDNFTVAPIRGLAYYLNSQYDSSLVIFQQLEDLGADNYALHYYLGQSYWHTNVPYMAERELLKAWALDSSDANLACTIAAVKTDMLRPFEDNIKPWIEKTEAMIQPDSALVSRIHQQYGTGYYGEGKFDTAIAHYKEAYRYNPSYIQALSTIAYCYERQKKYKQALEYYEKYLKVARPGSRGYEFAKKSIEMLKGEIFMEE
;
A
#
# COMPACT_ATOMS: atom_id res chain seq x y z
N MET A 1 -4.83 -11.13 -26.64
CA MET A 1 -5.33 -9.75 -26.59
C MET A 1 -5.98 -9.44 -27.94
N LYS A 2 -7.30 -9.41 -27.99
CA LYS A 2 -8.01 -8.99 -29.23
C LYS A 2 -8.09 -7.47 -29.20
N PRO A 3 -7.72 -6.74 -30.26
CA PRO A 3 -7.98 -5.31 -30.34
C PRO A 3 -9.49 -5.08 -30.28
N PHE A 4 -9.91 -4.13 -29.47
CA PHE A 4 -11.29 -3.66 -29.43
C PHE A 4 -11.66 -3.12 -30.81
N ALA A 5 -12.34 -3.92 -31.58
CA ALA A 5 -13.08 -3.44 -32.73
C ALA A 5 -14.30 -2.71 -32.14
N LEU A 6 -14.21 -1.37 -31.99
CA LEU A 6 -15.41 -0.55 -31.85
C LEU A 6 -16.38 -0.97 -32.95
N SER A 7 -17.60 -1.34 -32.55
CA SER A 7 -18.57 -1.80 -33.50
C SER A 7 -18.81 -0.68 -34.54
N LEU A 8 -18.37 -0.92 -35.76
CA LEU A 8 -18.58 -0.06 -36.91
C LEU A 8 -20.07 0.30 -37.13
N THR A 9 -20.95 -0.34 -36.40
CA THR A 9 -22.40 -0.14 -36.52
C THR A 9 -22.89 1.21 -36.02
N VAL A 10 -22.21 1.87 -35.08
CA VAL A 10 -22.58 3.24 -34.60
C VAL A 10 -22.01 4.28 -35.59
N LEU A 11 -20.84 4.05 -36.17
CA LEU A 11 -20.28 4.95 -37.20
C LEU A 11 -20.98 4.82 -38.57
N ALA A 12 -21.52 3.66 -38.91
CA ALA A 12 -22.21 3.45 -40.18
C ALA A 12 -23.59 4.18 -40.24
N ALA A 13 -24.21 4.45 -39.10
CA ALA A 13 -25.48 5.19 -39.05
C ALA A 13 -25.34 6.72 -39.30
N VAL A 14 -24.10 7.24 -39.26
CA VAL A 14 -23.84 8.70 -39.39
C VAL A 14 -23.37 9.08 -40.81
N MET A 15 -23.15 8.12 -41.72
CA MET A 15 -22.56 8.39 -43.06
C MET A 15 -23.48 8.07 -44.23
N ILE A 16 -24.79 8.36 -44.21
CA ILE A 16 -25.64 8.24 -45.40
C ILE A 16 -26.46 9.50 -45.64
N VAL A 17 -26.14 10.14 -46.74
CA VAL A 17 -26.91 11.03 -47.62
C VAL A 17 -27.47 12.32 -47.06
N VAL A 18 -26.90 13.43 -47.49
CA VAL A 18 -27.41 14.82 -47.38
C VAL A 18 -28.62 15.03 -48.28
N THR A 19 -29.78 15.04 -47.66
CA THR A 19 -30.95 15.78 -48.20
C THR A 19 -31.38 16.78 -47.11
N ALA A 20 -31.61 18.01 -47.50
CA ALA A 20 -31.90 19.12 -46.59
C ALA A 20 -33.16 18.88 -45.76
N ALA A 21 -32.98 18.32 -44.55
CA ALA A 21 -34.02 18.31 -43.53
C ALA A 21 -33.98 19.64 -42.79
N ALA A 22 -35.11 20.27 -42.62
CA ALA A 22 -35.25 21.53 -41.90
C ALA A 22 -34.76 21.35 -40.47
N GLN A 23 -33.83 22.23 -40.00
CA GLN A 23 -33.47 22.29 -38.59
C GLN A 23 -34.73 22.45 -37.73
N PRO A 24 -34.91 21.75 -36.58
CA PRO A 24 -36.00 22.04 -35.67
C PRO A 24 -35.97 23.51 -35.33
N ALA A 25 -37.15 24.15 -35.32
CA ALA A 25 -37.24 25.56 -35.04
C ALA A 25 -36.47 25.90 -33.76
N ASP A 26 -35.62 26.93 -33.78
CA ASP A 26 -34.72 27.32 -32.67
C ASP A 26 -35.42 27.40 -31.29
N SER A 27 -36.72 27.64 -31.26
CA SER A 27 -37.53 27.64 -30.04
C SER A 27 -37.69 26.23 -29.45
N LEU A 28 -38.03 25.23 -30.30
CA LEU A 28 -38.23 23.84 -29.88
C LEU A 28 -36.89 23.23 -29.40
N ARG A 29 -35.81 23.49 -30.14
CA ARG A 29 -34.48 23.07 -29.74
C ARG A 29 -34.08 23.61 -28.37
N ARG A 30 -34.27 24.92 -28.11
CA ARG A 30 -33.95 25.55 -26.83
C ARG A 30 -34.82 25.02 -25.68
N GLU A 31 -36.10 24.80 -25.90
CA GLU A 31 -37.04 24.23 -24.94
C GLU A 31 -36.60 22.80 -24.55
N THR A 32 -36.36 21.94 -25.55
CA THR A 32 -35.91 20.54 -25.36
C THR A 32 -34.60 20.45 -24.60
N LEU A 33 -33.60 21.28 -24.94
CA LEU A 33 -32.32 21.35 -24.22
C LEU A 33 -32.55 21.80 -22.75
N SER A 34 -33.38 22.80 -22.52
CA SER A 34 -33.69 23.26 -21.17
C SER A 34 -34.36 22.17 -20.33
N GLU A 35 -35.37 21.48 -20.92
CA GLU A 35 -36.07 20.36 -20.29
C GLU A 35 -35.09 19.20 -19.98
N ALA A 36 -34.24 18.82 -20.93
CA ALA A 36 -33.26 17.75 -20.73
C ALA A 36 -32.26 18.10 -19.61
N ARG A 37 -31.75 19.32 -19.54
CA ARG A 37 -30.90 19.80 -18.45
C ARG A 37 -31.61 19.75 -17.09
N TYR A 38 -32.88 20.14 -17.06
CA TYR A 38 -33.70 20.02 -15.84
C TYR A 38 -33.87 18.56 -15.43
N LEU A 39 -34.24 17.67 -16.36
CA LEU A 39 -34.37 16.22 -16.11
C LEU A 39 -33.08 15.61 -15.58
N LYS A 40 -31.94 15.98 -16.18
CA LYS A 40 -30.62 15.56 -15.70
C LYS A 40 -30.35 16.04 -14.28
N SER A 41 -30.69 17.28 -13.95
CA SER A 41 -30.46 17.85 -12.61
C SER A 41 -31.26 17.17 -11.51
N ILE A 42 -32.40 16.53 -11.84
CA ILE A 42 -33.22 15.73 -10.92
C ILE A 42 -33.02 14.23 -11.08
N TYR A 43 -31.88 13.82 -11.65
CA TYR A 43 -31.47 12.42 -11.85
C TYR A 43 -32.41 11.56 -12.73
N LYS A 44 -33.22 12.18 -13.57
CA LYS A 44 -34.05 11.50 -14.58
C LYS A 44 -33.31 11.42 -15.92
N THR A 45 -32.13 10.81 -15.92
CA THR A 45 -31.22 10.80 -17.08
C THR A 45 -31.78 10.06 -18.28
N ASP A 46 -32.54 8.97 -18.10
CA ASP A 46 -33.17 8.25 -19.21
C ASP A 46 -34.18 9.13 -19.95
N ALA A 47 -35.03 9.89 -19.22
CA ALA A 47 -35.98 10.83 -19.80
C ALA A 47 -35.23 11.99 -20.51
N ALA A 48 -34.10 12.45 -19.99
CA ALA A 48 -33.26 13.44 -20.66
C ALA A 48 -32.69 12.92 -21.99
N ILE A 49 -32.21 11.67 -22.00
CA ILE A 49 -31.70 10.98 -23.22
C ILE A 49 -32.82 10.86 -24.26
N GLU A 50 -34.01 10.41 -23.84
CA GLU A 50 -35.17 10.30 -24.74
C GLU A 50 -35.48 11.65 -25.37
N ARG A 51 -35.53 12.73 -24.60
CA ARG A 51 -35.80 14.09 -25.09
C ARG A 51 -34.73 14.57 -26.05
N LEU A 52 -33.44 14.46 -25.70
CA LEU A 52 -32.34 14.88 -26.55
C LEU A 52 -32.28 14.09 -27.87
N SER A 53 -32.61 12.80 -27.82
CA SER A 53 -32.60 11.91 -28.99
C SER A 53 -33.60 12.39 -30.07
N THR A 54 -34.66 13.09 -29.72
CA THR A 54 -35.59 13.68 -30.70
C THR A 54 -34.98 14.79 -31.54
N LEU A 55 -33.89 15.40 -31.08
CA LEU A 55 -33.15 16.45 -31.77
C LEU A 55 -32.00 15.93 -32.64
N VAL A 56 -31.62 14.66 -32.45
CA VAL A 56 -30.50 14.06 -33.16
C VAL A 56 -30.94 13.66 -34.56
N SER A 57 -30.26 14.19 -35.56
CA SER A 57 -30.47 13.84 -36.98
C SER A 57 -29.10 13.45 -37.59
N PRO A 58 -29.05 12.40 -38.45
CA PRO A 58 -27.84 12.06 -39.15
C PRO A 58 -27.32 13.17 -40.10
N GLU A 59 -28.19 14.05 -40.47
CA GLU A 59 -27.94 15.11 -41.46
C GLU A 59 -27.46 16.43 -40.84
N VAL A 60 -27.70 16.61 -39.51
CA VAL A 60 -27.37 17.83 -38.78
C VAL A 60 -26.45 17.54 -37.60
N PHE A 61 -25.26 18.12 -37.69
CA PHE A 61 -24.32 18.07 -36.54
C PHE A 61 -24.67 19.21 -35.56
N ASP A 62 -25.35 18.88 -34.47
CA ASP A 62 -25.63 19.83 -33.38
C ASP A 62 -24.68 19.51 -32.20
N GLU A 63 -23.63 20.32 -32.09
CA GLU A 63 -22.57 20.13 -31.08
C GLU A 63 -23.12 20.16 -29.65
N GLU A 64 -24.01 21.09 -29.35
CA GLU A 64 -24.59 21.30 -28.02
C GLU A 64 -25.51 20.13 -27.60
N VAL A 65 -26.38 19.68 -28.52
CA VAL A 65 -27.26 18.53 -28.29
C VAL A 65 -26.46 17.26 -28.08
N LEU A 66 -25.45 17.02 -28.92
CA LEU A 66 -24.58 15.83 -28.81
C LEU A 66 -23.73 15.84 -27.51
N ALA A 67 -23.26 17.03 -27.08
CA ALA A 67 -22.52 17.17 -25.85
C ALA A 67 -23.39 16.87 -24.60
N GLU A 68 -24.63 17.41 -24.57
CA GLU A 68 -25.59 17.12 -23.49
C GLU A 68 -26.01 15.65 -23.49
N LEU A 69 -26.21 15.05 -24.66
CA LEU A 69 -26.56 13.64 -24.80
C LEU A 69 -25.43 12.74 -24.31
N ALA A 70 -24.16 13.03 -24.67
CA ALA A 70 -23.00 12.33 -24.18
C ALA A 70 -22.84 12.43 -22.67
N ASP A 71 -23.12 13.60 -22.10
CA ASP A 71 -23.06 13.80 -20.65
C ASP A 71 -24.18 13.06 -19.90
N CYS A 72 -25.38 12.95 -20.50
CA CYS A 72 -26.45 12.10 -19.99
C CYS A 72 -26.07 10.60 -20.02
N HIS A 73 -25.50 10.09 -21.14
CA HIS A 73 -25.00 8.71 -21.21
C HIS A 73 -23.88 8.46 -20.18
N PHE A 74 -22.97 9.42 -20.02
CA PHE A 74 -21.93 9.35 -19.00
C PHE A 74 -22.53 9.20 -17.59
N THR A 75 -23.51 10.04 -17.26
CA THR A 75 -24.19 10.04 -15.96
C THR A 75 -24.96 8.74 -15.73
N ASN A 76 -25.54 8.18 -16.79
CA ASN A 76 -26.30 6.93 -16.76
C ASN A 76 -25.41 5.66 -16.74
N GLY A 77 -24.08 5.83 -16.87
CA GLY A 77 -23.12 4.71 -16.87
C GLY A 77 -22.95 4.03 -18.23
N ASP A 78 -23.59 4.52 -19.28
CA ASP A 78 -23.38 4.06 -20.66
C ASP A 78 -22.12 4.72 -21.23
N TYR A 79 -20.97 4.28 -20.70
CA TYR A 79 -19.68 4.87 -21.03
C TYR A 79 -19.27 4.63 -22.50
N ALA A 80 -19.74 3.54 -23.12
CA ALA A 80 -19.38 3.23 -24.50
C ALA A 80 -20.02 4.24 -25.48
N THR A 81 -21.31 4.51 -25.33
CA THR A 81 -22.03 5.49 -26.15
C THR A 81 -21.50 6.91 -25.90
N ALA A 82 -21.28 7.27 -24.62
CA ALA A 82 -20.70 8.55 -24.26
C ALA A 82 -19.31 8.75 -24.92
N ALA A 83 -18.42 7.73 -24.86
CA ALA A 83 -17.08 7.81 -25.45
C ALA A 83 -17.13 8.01 -26.95
N GLY A 84 -17.95 7.24 -27.68
CA GLY A 84 -18.11 7.41 -29.13
C GLY A 84 -18.63 8.81 -29.51
N THR A 85 -19.56 9.36 -28.73
CA THR A 85 -20.09 10.70 -28.97
C THR A 85 -19.04 11.79 -28.69
N TYR A 86 -18.29 11.71 -27.56
CA TYR A 86 -17.21 12.67 -27.31
C TYR A 86 -16.07 12.57 -28.30
N GLN A 87 -15.74 11.37 -28.77
CA GLN A 87 -14.76 11.17 -29.84
C GLN A 87 -15.20 11.90 -31.13
N LEU A 88 -16.47 11.76 -31.54
CA LEU A 88 -17.02 12.47 -32.67
C LEU A 88 -16.96 14.00 -32.47
N LEU A 89 -17.33 14.48 -31.29
CA LEU A 89 -17.25 15.90 -30.93
C LEU A 89 -15.80 16.42 -30.98
N GLY A 90 -14.84 15.67 -30.44
CA GLY A 90 -13.41 16.00 -30.47
C GLY A 90 -12.83 16.04 -31.90
N MET A 91 -13.30 15.15 -32.80
CA MET A 91 -12.91 15.18 -34.21
C MET A 91 -13.44 16.40 -34.93
N ARG A 92 -14.64 16.88 -34.58
CA ARG A 92 -15.30 18.03 -35.23
C ARG A 92 -14.88 19.37 -34.65
N ALA A 93 -14.56 19.39 -33.36
CA ALA A 93 -14.09 20.56 -32.63
C ALA A 93 -12.73 20.27 -31.95
N PRO A 94 -11.63 20.06 -32.70
CA PRO A 94 -10.36 19.65 -32.14
C PRO A 94 -9.73 20.65 -31.18
N ASP A 95 -10.14 21.91 -31.26
CA ASP A 95 -9.66 22.98 -30.36
C ASP A 95 -10.37 23.00 -29.01
N ASN A 96 -11.49 22.28 -28.89
CA ASN A 96 -12.20 22.17 -27.65
C ASN A 96 -11.64 21.02 -26.79
N LEU A 97 -10.70 21.34 -25.89
CA LEU A 97 -10.06 20.37 -24.99
C LEU A 97 -11.05 19.65 -24.06
N PHE A 98 -12.23 20.23 -23.83
CA PHE A 98 -13.25 19.64 -22.98
C PHE A 98 -13.65 18.22 -23.46
N TYR A 99 -13.83 18.03 -24.76
CA TYR A 99 -14.22 16.73 -25.31
C TYR A 99 -13.11 15.68 -25.18
N GLN A 100 -11.85 16.08 -25.39
CA GLN A 100 -10.71 15.19 -25.21
C GLN A 100 -10.51 14.82 -23.72
N ILE A 101 -10.77 15.76 -22.79
CA ILE A 101 -10.75 15.48 -21.35
C ILE A 101 -11.87 14.50 -20.96
N ARG A 102 -13.07 14.66 -21.53
CA ARG A 102 -14.19 13.74 -21.28
C ARG A 102 -13.89 12.34 -21.85
N GLU A 103 -13.35 12.24 -23.05
CA GLU A 103 -12.90 10.96 -23.62
C GLU A 103 -11.84 10.29 -22.73
N MET A 104 -10.86 11.04 -22.27
CA MET A 104 -9.87 10.57 -21.32
C MET A 104 -10.49 10.05 -20.02
N GLN A 105 -11.44 10.79 -19.41
CA GLN A 105 -12.15 10.38 -18.19
C GLN A 105 -12.95 9.09 -18.42
N LEU A 106 -13.57 8.94 -19.58
CA LEU A 106 -14.29 7.73 -19.98
C LEU A 106 -13.36 6.54 -20.15
N ALA A 107 -12.24 6.70 -20.85
CA ALA A 107 -11.23 5.67 -20.99
C ALA A 107 -10.77 5.17 -19.60
N PHE A 108 -10.55 6.09 -18.65
CA PHE A 108 -10.23 5.74 -17.27
C PHE A 108 -11.35 4.94 -16.58
N ARG A 109 -12.60 5.37 -16.70
CA ARG A 109 -13.78 4.66 -16.14
C ARG A 109 -13.95 3.26 -16.74
N MET A 110 -13.67 3.12 -18.03
CA MET A 110 -13.69 1.84 -18.76
C MET A 110 -12.47 0.97 -18.46
N LYS A 111 -11.56 1.44 -17.60
CA LYS A 111 -10.28 0.78 -17.24
C LYS A 111 -9.30 0.63 -18.41
N ASP A 112 -9.48 1.37 -19.49
CA ASP A 112 -8.49 1.49 -20.55
C ASP A 112 -7.47 2.58 -20.19
N TYR A 113 -6.61 2.22 -19.25
CA TYR A 113 -5.65 3.15 -18.66
C TYR A 113 -4.60 3.62 -19.68
N LEU A 114 -4.24 2.77 -20.64
CA LEU A 114 -3.28 3.15 -21.68
C LEU A 114 -3.89 4.17 -22.65
N ALA A 115 -5.16 3.98 -23.05
CA ALA A 115 -5.87 4.98 -23.86
C ALA A 115 -6.00 6.30 -23.10
N CYS A 116 -6.39 6.25 -21.82
CA CYS A 116 -6.46 7.43 -20.96
C CYS A 116 -5.13 8.20 -20.91
N ALA A 117 -4.00 7.51 -20.70
CA ALA A 117 -2.68 8.11 -20.63
C ALA A 117 -2.23 8.71 -21.98
N ASN A 118 -2.59 8.09 -23.09
CA ASN A 118 -2.29 8.61 -24.43
C ASN A 118 -3.11 9.87 -24.75
N LEU A 119 -4.40 9.87 -24.42
CA LEU A 119 -5.28 11.04 -24.57
C LEU A 119 -4.79 12.21 -23.70
N ALA A 120 -4.40 11.93 -22.44
CA ALA A 120 -3.81 12.93 -21.55
C ALA A 120 -2.60 13.62 -22.19
N ARG A 121 -1.72 12.88 -22.86
CA ARG A 121 -0.56 13.45 -23.56
C ARG A 121 -0.96 14.46 -24.63
N GLY A 122 -2.04 14.17 -25.38
CA GLY A 122 -2.57 15.09 -26.39
C GLY A 122 -3.10 16.40 -25.78
N VAL A 123 -3.82 16.31 -24.65
CA VAL A 123 -4.33 17.47 -23.90
C VAL A 123 -3.18 18.29 -23.33
N LEU A 124 -2.22 17.63 -22.67
CA LEU A 124 -1.08 18.26 -22.00
C LEU A 124 -0.06 18.90 -22.93
N ALA A 125 -0.03 18.49 -24.21
CA ALA A 125 0.76 19.16 -25.25
C ALA A 125 0.24 20.57 -25.57
N ARG A 126 -1.01 20.87 -25.17
CA ARG A 126 -1.71 22.14 -25.47
C ARG A 126 -1.93 22.99 -24.23
N ASP A 127 -2.23 22.36 -23.08
CA ASP A 127 -2.47 23.06 -21.83
C ASP A 127 -2.09 22.19 -20.61
N SER A 128 -1.42 22.79 -19.63
CA SER A 128 -0.97 22.14 -18.40
C SER A 128 -2.05 22.18 -17.32
N ILE A 129 -3.03 21.29 -17.43
CA ILE A 129 -4.17 21.21 -16.51
C ILE A 129 -3.84 20.26 -15.34
N PRO A 130 -3.73 20.72 -14.07
CA PRO A 130 -3.32 19.89 -12.94
C PRO A 130 -4.14 18.60 -12.76
N ALA A 131 -5.47 18.68 -12.98
CA ALA A 131 -6.34 17.52 -12.88
C ALA A 131 -6.07 16.46 -13.97
N VAL A 132 -5.73 16.90 -15.18
CA VAL A 132 -5.36 16.01 -16.29
C VAL A 132 -4.02 15.34 -16.02
N VAL A 133 -3.04 16.11 -15.51
CA VAL A 133 -1.72 15.56 -15.13
C VAL A 133 -1.88 14.51 -14.04
N ALA A 134 -2.69 14.79 -13.00
CA ALA A 134 -2.93 13.84 -11.92
C ALA A 134 -3.63 12.57 -12.42
N LEU A 135 -4.65 12.70 -13.27
CA LEU A 135 -5.36 11.56 -13.85
C LEU A 135 -4.48 10.74 -14.79
N ALA A 136 -3.55 11.38 -15.52
CA ALA A 136 -2.53 10.67 -16.30
C ALA A 136 -1.61 9.84 -15.39
N GLY A 137 -1.19 10.39 -14.26
CA GLY A 137 -0.45 9.66 -13.23
C GLY A 137 -1.22 8.44 -12.72
N ASP A 138 -2.50 8.61 -12.40
CA ASP A 138 -3.38 7.52 -11.97
C ASP A 138 -3.49 6.43 -13.05
N ALA A 139 -3.65 6.83 -14.31
CA ALA A 139 -3.74 5.90 -15.43
C ALA A 139 -2.45 5.08 -15.61
N TRP A 140 -1.29 5.72 -15.54
CA TRP A 140 -0.01 5.02 -15.61
C TRP A 140 0.21 4.08 -14.44
N ASN A 141 -0.17 4.48 -13.22
CA ASN A 141 -0.06 3.65 -12.04
C ASN A 141 -0.93 2.38 -12.16
N LEU A 142 -2.19 2.55 -12.55
CA LEU A 142 -3.12 1.42 -12.74
C LEU A 142 -2.77 0.55 -13.95
N ALA A 143 -2.02 1.07 -14.93
CA ALA A 143 -1.41 0.30 -16.00
C ALA A 143 -0.13 -0.45 -15.58
N GLY A 144 0.28 -0.37 -14.32
CA GLY A 144 1.48 -1.02 -13.78
C GLY A 144 2.80 -0.36 -14.23
N LYS A 145 2.78 0.94 -14.54
CA LYS A 145 3.92 1.75 -14.98
C LYS A 145 4.26 2.83 -13.95
N SER A 146 4.74 2.38 -12.79
CA SER A 146 5.02 3.22 -11.61
C SER A 146 5.97 4.38 -11.91
N ASP A 147 7.04 4.14 -12.66
CA ASP A 147 7.99 5.20 -13.04
C ASP A 147 7.32 6.33 -13.82
N SER A 148 6.47 5.96 -14.79
CA SER A 148 5.71 6.95 -15.57
C SER A 148 4.71 7.70 -14.68
N ALA A 149 4.04 6.99 -13.78
CA ALA A 149 3.11 7.60 -12.83
C ALA A 149 3.81 8.65 -11.96
N LEU A 150 5.00 8.34 -11.42
CA LEU A 150 5.79 9.26 -10.60
C LEU A 150 6.17 10.53 -11.36
N VAL A 151 6.52 10.43 -12.64
CA VAL A 151 6.79 11.61 -13.47
C VAL A 151 5.58 12.53 -13.52
N TYR A 152 4.39 11.98 -13.80
CA TYR A 152 3.16 12.78 -13.86
C TYR A 152 2.73 13.32 -12.49
N TYR A 153 2.88 12.54 -11.41
CA TYR A 153 2.57 13.03 -10.07
C TYR A 153 3.49 14.19 -9.65
N ARG A 154 4.80 14.10 -9.95
CA ARG A 154 5.72 15.22 -9.71
C ARG A 154 5.34 16.47 -10.51
N GLN A 155 4.93 16.31 -11.76
CA GLN A 155 4.40 17.43 -12.55
C GLN A 155 3.11 18.00 -11.96
N ALA A 156 2.19 17.18 -11.52
CA ALA A 156 0.95 17.62 -10.87
C ALA A 156 1.22 18.42 -9.59
N LEU A 157 2.19 17.97 -8.78
CA LEU A 157 2.61 18.66 -7.57
C LEU A 157 3.37 19.96 -7.85
N ALA A 158 4.14 20.03 -8.93
CA ALA A 158 4.76 21.29 -9.37
C ALA A 158 3.71 22.36 -9.75
N LEU A 159 2.55 21.93 -10.29
CA LEU A 159 1.43 22.83 -10.61
C LEU A 159 0.53 23.14 -9.42
N LYS A 160 0.34 22.15 -8.52
CA LYS A 160 -0.48 22.27 -7.32
C LYS A 160 0.18 21.55 -6.14
N PRO A 161 1.07 22.21 -5.38
CA PRO A 161 1.84 21.58 -4.30
C PRO A 161 0.97 20.99 -3.17
N MET A 162 -0.14 21.65 -2.82
CA MET A 162 -1.08 21.19 -1.79
C MET A 162 -2.12 20.22 -2.37
N ASN A 163 -1.65 19.12 -2.97
CA ASN A 163 -2.52 18.05 -3.43
C ASN A 163 -2.22 16.75 -2.64
N GLU A 164 -2.85 16.65 -1.47
CA GLU A 164 -2.72 15.51 -0.55
C GLU A 164 -2.87 14.15 -1.25
N THR A 165 -3.88 14.01 -2.10
CA THR A 165 -4.15 12.77 -2.81
C THR A 165 -2.99 12.36 -3.72
N VAL A 166 -2.40 13.32 -4.44
CA VAL A 166 -1.27 13.06 -5.35
C VAL A 166 -0.01 12.73 -4.56
N VAL A 167 0.27 13.48 -3.48
CA VAL A 167 1.41 13.19 -2.59
C VAL A 167 1.31 11.77 -2.03
N SER A 168 0.14 11.40 -1.48
CA SER A 168 -0.07 10.09 -0.88
C SER A 168 0.11 8.95 -1.90
N LYS A 169 -0.43 9.11 -3.13
CA LYS A 169 -0.27 8.11 -4.19
C LYS A 169 1.18 7.94 -4.63
N ALA A 170 1.88 9.05 -4.85
CA ALA A 170 3.28 9.04 -5.23
C ALA A 170 4.18 8.47 -4.12
N ALA A 171 3.95 8.87 -2.88
CA ALA A 171 4.67 8.36 -1.72
C ALA A 171 4.46 6.84 -1.53
N ASN A 172 3.24 6.33 -1.76
CA ASN A 172 2.97 4.89 -1.69
C ASN A 172 3.72 4.09 -2.78
N ILE A 173 3.87 4.64 -3.99
CA ILE A 173 4.73 4.01 -5.02
C ILE A 173 6.18 3.96 -4.52
N LEU A 174 6.72 5.09 -4.05
CA LEU A 174 8.09 5.17 -3.55
C LEU A 174 8.32 4.22 -2.35
N LEU A 175 7.33 4.07 -1.45
CA LEU A 175 7.38 3.08 -0.35
C LEU A 175 7.48 1.65 -0.89
N SER A 176 6.68 1.32 -1.90
CA SER A 176 6.69 -0.02 -2.52
C SER A 176 8.05 -0.32 -3.18
N ASP A 177 8.67 0.68 -3.76
CA ASP A 177 10.00 0.61 -4.38
C ASP A 177 11.14 0.72 -3.34
N LYS A 178 10.80 0.92 -2.05
CA LYS A 178 11.74 1.13 -0.94
C LYS A 178 12.61 2.38 -1.10
N ASP A 179 12.17 3.34 -1.89
CA ASP A 179 12.80 4.67 -2.00
C ASP A 179 12.34 5.56 -0.85
N TYR A 180 12.80 5.26 0.35
CA TYR A 180 12.41 5.98 1.57
C TYR A 180 12.86 7.44 1.54
N GLU A 181 14.02 7.73 0.97
CA GLU A 181 14.51 9.11 0.83
C GLU A 181 13.60 9.94 -0.08
N GLY A 182 13.14 9.35 -1.18
CA GLY A 182 12.14 9.98 -2.06
C GLY A 182 10.82 10.25 -1.35
N VAL A 183 10.35 9.32 -0.50
CA VAL A 183 9.16 9.53 0.35
C VAL A 183 9.38 10.70 1.31
N LEU A 184 10.53 10.71 2.01
CA LEU A 184 10.85 11.73 3.00
C LEU A 184 10.96 13.13 2.38
N ALA A 185 11.55 13.24 1.20
CA ALA A 185 11.62 14.50 0.47
C ALA A 185 10.21 15.00 0.09
N MET A 186 9.43 14.17 -0.60
CA MET A 186 8.11 14.53 -1.10
C MET A 186 7.11 14.86 0.02
N THR A 187 7.06 14.04 1.06
CA THR A 187 6.18 14.30 2.21
C THR A 187 6.66 15.48 3.04
N GLY A 188 7.98 15.74 3.09
CA GLY A 188 8.56 16.91 3.75
C GLY A 188 8.15 18.21 3.08
N ASP A 189 8.20 18.28 1.76
CA ASP A 189 7.76 19.45 1.00
C ASP A 189 6.28 19.76 1.25
N TYR A 190 5.43 18.73 1.30
CA TYR A 190 4.01 18.90 1.59
C TYR A 190 3.77 19.36 3.04
N LEU A 191 4.38 18.69 4.03
CA LEU A 191 4.19 19.00 5.44
C LEU A 191 4.82 20.32 5.87
N ALA A 192 5.72 20.90 5.07
CA ALA A 192 6.17 22.27 5.26
C ALA A 192 5.03 23.30 5.02
N LEU A 193 4.01 22.92 4.22
CA LEU A 193 2.84 23.74 3.92
C LEU A 193 1.62 23.40 4.79
N ASP A 194 1.50 22.14 5.22
CA ASP A 194 0.40 21.60 6.03
C ASP A 194 0.96 20.65 7.10
N PRO A 195 1.54 21.17 8.20
CA PRO A 195 2.29 20.37 9.18
C PRO A 195 1.46 19.31 9.91
N ASP A 196 0.17 19.58 10.12
CA ASP A 196 -0.72 18.74 10.94
C ASP A 196 -1.57 17.80 10.10
N ASN A 197 -1.14 17.47 8.88
CA ASN A 197 -1.90 16.64 7.97
C ASN A 197 -1.94 15.16 8.38
N PHE A 198 -3.13 14.68 8.75
CA PHE A 198 -3.36 13.31 9.22
C PHE A 198 -3.23 12.21 8.14
N THR A 199 -3.13 12.57 6.87
CA THR A 199 -2.97 11.61 5.75
C THR A 199 -1.50 11.46 5.35
N VAL A 200 -0.76 12.56 5.26
CA VAL A 200 0.62 12.57 4.75
C VAL A 200 1.64 12.30 5.87
N ALA A 201 1.41 12.84 7.07
CA ALA A 201 2.33 12.65 8.19
C ALA A 201 2.53 11.17 8.57
N PRO A 202 1.49 10.30 8.63
CA PRO A 202 1.69 8.87 8.87
C PRO A 202 2.56 8.19 7.80
N ILE A 203 2.46 8.59 6.53
CA ILE A 203 3.30 8.06 5.45
C ILE A 203 4.77 8.40 5.70
N ARG A 204 5.06 9.63 6.14
CA ARG A 204 6.39 10.06 6.53
C ARG A 204 6.92 9.29 7.74
N GLY A 205 6.10 9.11 8.78
CA GLY A 205 6.42 8.32 9.96
C GLY A 205 6.76 6.87 9.61
N LEU A 206 5.96 6.27 8.72
CA LEU A 206 6.20 4.92 8.19
C LEU A 206 7.51 4.84 7.39
N ALA A 207 7.81 5.84 6.55
CA ALA A 207 9.07 5.87 5.80
C ALA A 207 10.29 5.94 6.73
N TYR A 208 10.25 6.74 7.78
CA TYR A 208 11.28 6.76 8.82
C TYR A 208 11.44 5.40 9.49
N TYR A 209 10.32 4.75 9.86
CA TYR A 209 10.33 3.43 10.49
C TYR A 209 10.98 2.37 9.58
N LEU A 210 10.54 2.30 8.31
CA LEU A 210 11.06 1.33 7.34
C LEU A 210 12.53 1.58 6.98
N ASN A 211 12.98 2.84 7.07
CA ASN A 211 14.38 3.25 6.91
C ASN A 211 15.20 3.10 8.20
N SER A 212 14.65 2.43 9.22
CA SER A 212 15.29 2.21 10.52
C SER A 212 15.66 3.50 11.30
N GLN A 213 15.03 4.61 10.95
CA GLN A 213 15.17 5.91 11.63
C GLN A 213 14.09 6.04 12.73
N TYR A 214 14.15 5.15 13.72
CA TYR A 214 13.09 4.96 14.70
C TYR A 214 12.83 6.18 15.58
N ASP A 215 13.86 6.96 15.93
CA ASP A 215 13.70 8.21 16.69
C ASP A 215 12.88 9.23 15.91
N SER A 216 13.13 9.38 14.61
CA SER A 216 12.36 10.29 13.75
C SER A 216 10.92 9.81 13.55
N SER A 217 10.74 8.50 13.39
CA SER A 217 9.41 7.87 13.31
C SER A 217 8.60 8.14 14.58
N LEU A 218 9.25 7.99 15.74
CA LEU A 218 8.66 8.22 17.06
C LEU A 218 8.15 9.66 17.20
N VAL A 219 8.95 10.65 16.81
CA VAL A 219 8.55 12.07 16.84
C VAL A 219 7.27 12.32 16.02
N ILE A 220 7.19 11.77 14.81
CA ILE A 220 6.02 11.96 13.94
C ILE A 220 4.77 11.31 14.55
N PHE A 221 4.86 10.07 15.01
CA PHE A 221 3.69 9.37 15.55
C PHE A 221 3.26 9.93 16.92
N GLN A 222 4.19 10.41 17.77
CA GLN A 222 3.85 11.14 18.99
C GLN A 222 3.10 12.44 18.69
N GLN A 223 3.58 13.21 17.72
CA GLN A 223 2.90 14.43 17.31
C GLN A 223 1.47 14.14 16.83
N LEU A 224 1.26 13.07 16.07
CA LEU A 224 -0.08 12.66 15.63
C LEU A 224 -0.97 12.23 16.81
N GLU A 225 -0.42 11.51 17.80
CA GLU A 225 -1.16 11.17 19.03
C GLU A 225 -1.54 12.44 19.80
N ASP A 226 -0.64 13.40 19.95
CA ASP A 226 -0.88 14.69 20.65
C ASP A 226 -1.96 15.53 19.93
N LEU A 227 -2.06 15.40 18.59
CA LEU A 227 -3.13 16.02 17.78
C LEU A 227 -4.46 15.27 17.86
N GLY A 228 -4.52 14.16 18.60
CA GLY A 228 -5.73 13.37 18.83
C GLY A 228 -5.97 12.24 17.83
N ALA A 229 -4.97 11.83 17.05
CA ALA A 229 -5.08 10.62 16.25
C ALA A 229 -5.15 9.40 17.18
N ASP A 230 -6.10 8.50 16.91
CA ASP A 230 -6.31 7.27 17.66
C ASP A 230 -6.74 6.17 16.69
N ASN A 231 -5.77 5.41 16.19
CA ASN A 231 -6.04 4.29 15.28
C ASN A 231 -4.95 3.21 15.40
N TYR A 232 -5.27 2.03 14.86
CA TYR A 232 -4.39 0.86 14.91
C TYR A 232 -2.97 1.16 14.40
N ALA A 233 -2.84 1.77 13.22
CA ALA A 233 -1.54 2.00 12.58
C ALA A 233 -0.65 2.95 13.40
N LEU A 234 -1.24 4.00 13.97
CA LEU A 234 -0.55 4.93 14.86
C LEU A 234 0.08 4.17 16.03
N HIS A 235 -0.74 3.47 16.82
CA HIS A 235 -0.28 2.78 18.03
C HIS A 235 0.67 1.63 17.71
N TYR A 236 0.47 0.95 16.58
CA TYR A 236 1.37 -0.10 16.11
C TYR A 236 2.78 0.45 15.84
N TYR A 237 2.90 1.48 14.97
CA TYR A 237 4.21 2.03 14.61
C TYR A 237 4.84 2.84 15.73
N LEU A 238 4.05 3.50 16.57
CA LEU A 238 4.54 4.17 17.78
C LEU A 238 5.14 3.14 18.74
N GLY A 239 4.43 2.05 19.01
CA GLY A 239 4.91 0.96 19.86
C GLY A 239 6.15 0.26 19.32
N GLN A 240 6.18 -0.03 18.01
CA GLN A 240 7.36 -0.59 17.35
C GLN A 240 8.58 0.37 17.43
N SER A 241 8.36 1.67 17.22
CA SER A 241 9.43 2.67 17.31
C SER A 241 9.98 2.77 18.74
N TYR A 242 9.12 2.75 19.77
CA TYR A 242 9.57 2.67 21.14
C TYR A 242 10.37 1.40 21.45
N TRP A 243 9.97 0.27 20.90
CA TRP A 243 10.70 -0.97 21.08
C TRP A 243 12.11 -0.90 20.50
N HIS A 244 12.23 -0.42 19.27
CA HIS A 244 13.52 -0.26 18.59
C HIS A 244 14.43 0.81 19.21
N THR A 245 13.86 1.81 19.90
CA THR A 245 14.62 2.82 20.69
C THR A 245 14.88 2.38 22.13
N ASN A 246 14.64 1.10 22.44
CA ASN A 246 14.89 0.48 23.73
C ASN A 246 14.08 1.09 24.90
N VAL A 247 12.81 1.43 24.64
CA VAL A 247 11.83 1.88 25.64
C VAL A 247 10.66 0.89 25.71
N PRO A 248 10.89 -0.36 26.16
CA PRO A 248 9.92 -1.45 26.03
C PRO A 248 8.64 -1.23 26.84
N TYR A 249 8.67 -0.46 27.93
CA TYR A 249 7.46 -0.13 28.70
C TYR A 249 6.46 0.72 27.89
N MET A 250 6.95 1.71 27.15
CA MET A 250 6.12 2.52 26.27
C MET A 250 5.67 1.70 25.04
N ALA A 251 6.54 0.85 24.54
CA ALA A 251 6.20 -0.09 23.46
C ALA A 251 5.03 -1.00 23.86
N GLU A 252 5.09 -1.64 25.03
CA GLU A 252 4.01 -2.49 25.55
C GLU A 252 2.68 -1.70 25.63
N ARG A 253 2.72 -0.49 26.16
CA ARG A 253 1.53 0.36 26.31
C ARG A 253 0.87 0.64 24.94
N GLU A 254 1.64 1.07 23.96
CA GLU A 254 1.09 1.43 22.65
C GLU A 254 0.65 0.20 21.85
N LEU A 255 1.42 -0.89 21.87
CA LEU A 255 1.02 -2.15 21.21
C LEU A 255 -0.26 -2.76 21.81
N LEU A 256 -0.50 -2.58 23.12
CA LEU A 256 -1.76 -3.00 23.76
C LEU A 256 -2.93 -2.10 23.33
N LYS A 257 -2.73 -0.80 23.08
CA LYS A 257 -3.76 0.06 22.47
C LYS A 257 -4.08 -0.40 21.04
N ALA A 258 -3.05 -0.69 20.22
CA ALA A 258 -3.24 -1.26 18.88
C ALA A 258 -4.04 -2.58 18.95
N TRP A 259 -3.72 -3.46 19.91
CA TRP A 259 -4.43 -4.72 20.11
C TRP A 259 -5.89 -4.52 20.53
N ALA A 260 -6.20 -3.49 21.32
CA ALA A 260 -7.56 -3.16 21.70
C ALA A 260 -8.41 -2.69 20.50
N LEU A 261 -7.79 -2.06 19.52
CA LEU A 261 -8.43 -1.59 18.29
C LEU A 261 -8.61 -2.72 17.26
N ASP A 262 -7.62 -3.60 17.14
CA ASP A 262 -7.69 -4.79 16.27
C ASP A 262 -6.91 -5.95 16.89
N SER A 263 -7.64 -6.95 17.39
CA SER A 263 -7.08 -8.16 17.99
C SER A 263 -6.92 -9.33 17.02
N SER A 264 -7.04 -9.11 15.72
CA SER A 264 -6.91 -10.16 14.70
C SER A 264 -5.50 -10.29 14.12
N ASP A 265 -4.57 -9.39 14.44
CA ASP A 265 -3.21 -9.42 13.92
C ASP A 265 -2.29 -10.34 14.77
N ALA A 266 -2.01 -11.52 14.22
CA ALA A 266 -1.09 -12.48 14.82
C ALA A 266 0.35 -11.94 14.97
N ASN A 267 0.81 -11.07 14.06
CA ASN A 267 2.13 -10.44 14.16
C ASN A 267 2.21 -9.48 15.34
N LEU A 268 1.13 -8.73 15.59
CA LEU A 268 1.04 -7.84 16.75
C LEU A 268 1.08 -8.64 18.05
N ALA A 269 0.30 -9.73 18.16
CA ALA A 269 0.34 -10.62 19.35
C ALA A 269 1.75 -11.18 19.59
N CYS A 270 2.41 -11.65 18.53
CA CYS A 270 3.80 -12.12 18.60
C CYS A 270 4.76 -11.01 19.03
N THR A 271 4.57 -9.78 18.57
CA THR A 271 5.39 -8.63 18.94
C THR A 271 5.21 -8.25 20.41
N ILE A 272 3.97 -8.27 20.92
CA ILE A 272 3.69 -8.04 22.34
C ILE A 272 4.41 -9.08 23.21
N ALA A 273 4.37 -10.36 22.81
CA ALA A 273 5.11 -11.41 23.52
C ALA A 273 6.63 -11.13 23.54
N ALA A 274 7.19 -10.67 22.41
CA ALA A 274 8.61 -10.34 22.32
C ALA A 274 8.99 -9.15 23.22
N VAL A 275 8.21 -8.07 23.20
CA VAL A 275 8.42 -6.90 24.07
C VAL A 275 8.36 -7.29 25.55
N LYS A 276 7.38 -8.12 25.94
CA LYS A 276 7.28 -8.64 27.32
C LYS A 276 8.48 -9.51 27.70
N THR A 277 9.04 -10.24 26.76
CA THR A 277 10.26 -11.03 26.97
C THR A 277 11.46 -10.12 27.25
N ASP A 278 11.63 -9.05 26.47
CA ASP A 278 12.71 -8.07 26.68
C ASP A 278 12.58 -7.34 28.03
N MET A 279 11.35 -7.20 28.52
CA MET A 279 11.06 -6.66 29.86
C MET A 279 11.26 -7.67 31.00
N LEU A 280 11.72 -8.88 30.70
CA LEU A 280 11.89 -9.98 31.67
C LEU A 280 10.60 -10.28 32.49
N ARG A 281 9.43 -10.15 31.84
CA ARG A 281 8.15 -10.51 32.46
C ARG A 281 8.08 -12.01 32.73
N PRO A 282 7.36 -12.46 33.78
CA PRO A 282 7.15 -13.89 34.06
C PRO A 282 6.56 -14.60 32.83
N PHE A 283 7.16 -15.74 32.46
CA PHE A 283 6.82 -16.44 31.23
C PHE A 283 5.38 -16.98 31.21
N GLU A 284 5.01 -17.77 32.22
CA GLU A 284 3.71 -18.46 32.24
C GLU A 284 2.51 -17.50 32.25
N ASP A 285 2.58 -16.41 33.03
CA ASP A 285 1.43 -15.52 33.23
C ASP A 285 1.39 -14.34 32.26
N ASN A 286 2.55 -13.93 31.71
CA ASN A 286 2.64 -12.68 30.93
C ASN A 286 3.03 -12.85 29.47
N ILE A 287 3.85 -13.83 29.13
CA ILE A 287 4.40 -14.04 27.78
C ILE A 287 3.64 -15.14 27.06
N LYS A 288 3.56 -16.32 27.66
CA LYS A 288 2.94 -17.51 27.10
C LYS A 288 1.51 -17.30 26.58
N PRO A 289 0.61 -16.58 27.29
CA PRO A 289 -0.74 -16.30 26.75
C PRO A 289 -0.76 -15.55 25.44
N TRP A 290 0.25 -14.71 25.16
CA TRP A 290 0.37 -14.01 23.88
C TRP A 290 0.89 -14.91 22.78
N ILE A 291 1.80 -15.84 23.11
CA ILE A 291 2.28 -16.85 22.17
C ILE A 291 1.12 -17.78 21.76
N GLU A 292 0.32 -18.25 22.74
CA GLU A 292 -0.86 -19.10 22.50
C GLU A 292 -1.93 -18.37 21.65
N LYS A 293 -2.14 -17.07 21.87
CA LYS A 293 -3.01 -16.26 21.00
C LYS A 293 -2.48 -16.21 19.56
N THR A 294 -1.17 -16.03 19.41
CA THR A 294 -0.54 -16.02 18.09
C THR A 294 -0.74 -17.38 17.40
N GLU A 295 -0.47 -18.50 18.08
CA GLU A 295 -0.65 -19.86 17.54
C GLU A 295 -2.10 -20.12 17.09
N ALA A 296 -3.07 -19.64 17.86
CA ALA A 296 -4.50 -19.83 17.56
C ALA A 296 -4.95 -19.07 16.30
N MET A 297 -4.24 -18.01 15.91
CA MET A 297 -4.59 -17.16 14.77
C MET A 297 -3.92 -17.57 13.47
N ILE A 298 -2.78 -18.29 13.53
CA ILE A 298 -2.00 -18.56 12.33
C ILE A 298 -2.51 -19.78 11.56
N GLN A 299 -2.62 -19.60 10.26
CA GLN A 299 -2.44 -20.68 9.30
C GLN A 299 -0.93 -20.85 9.04
N PRO A 300 -0.41 -22.02 8.64
CA PRO A 300 1.01 -22.33 8.70
C PRO A 300 1.87 -21.40 7.84
N ASP A 301 2.25 -20.27 8.40
CA ASP A 301 3.34 -19.43 7.93
C ASP A 301 4.63 -19.86 8.62
N SER A 302 5.58 -20.41 7.85
CA SER A 302 6.83 -20.95 8.38
C SER A 302 7.67 -19.92 9.15
N ALA A 303 7.64 -18.64 8.75
CA ALA A 303 8.41 -17.58 9.40
C ALA A 303 7.83 -17.24 10.78
N LEU A 304 6.50 -17.13 10.87
CA LEU A 304 5.83 -16.83 12.13
C LEU A 304 5.88 -18.03 13.10
N VAL A 305 5.72 -19.26 12.59
CA VAL A 305 5.90 -20.49 13.39
C VAL A 305 7.32 -20.55 13.97
N SER A 306 8.35 -20.22 13.19
CA SER A 306 9.71 -20.12 13.70
C SER A 306 9.85 -19.13 14.84
N ARG A 307 9.26 -17.92 14.72
CA ARG A 307 9.27 -16.89 15.79
C ARG A 307 8.57 -17.36 17.05
N ILE A 308 7.45 -18.05 16.94
CA ILE A 308 6.72 -18.66 18.06
C ILE A 308 7.63 -19.64 18.82
N HIS A 309 8.21 -20.58 18.09
CA HIS A 309 9.13 -21.55 18.71
C HIS A 309 10.36 -20.89 19.33
N GLN A 310 10.85 -19.81 18.76
CA GLN A 310 11.90 -18.97 19.35
C GLN A 310 11.50 -18.44 20.73
N GLN A 311 10.29 -17.89 20.85
CA GLN A 311 9.78 -17.31 22.09
C GLN A 311 9.53 -18.36 23.16
N TYR A 312 8.95 -19.51 22.81
CA TYR A 312 8.85 -20.64 23.72
C TYR A 312 10.24 -21.10 24.20
N GLY A 313 11.18 -21.25 23.25
CA GLY A 313 12.55 -21.64 23.60
C GLY A 313 13.19 -20.68 24.60
N THR A 314 13.04 -19.38 24.39
CA THR A 314 13.57 -18.33 25.27
C THR A 314 12.89 -18.35 26.66
N GLY A 315 11.57 -18.49 26.70
CA GLY A 315 10.82 -18.58 27.95
C GLY A 315 11.23 -19.78 28.79
N TYR A 316 11.25 -20.97 28.20
CA TYR A 316 11.65 -22.19 28.89
C TYR A 316 13.15 -22.20 29.28
N TYR A 317 14.01 -21.55 28.48
CA TYR A 317 15.40 -21.32 28.87
C TYR A 317 15.49 -20.45 30.16
N GLY A 318 14.73 -19.36 30.23
CA GLY A 318 14.68 -18.49 31.39
C GLY A 318 14.20 -19.22 32.68
N GLU A 319 13.32 -20.21 32.53
CA GLU A 319 12.85 -21.07 33.63
C GLU A 319 13.81 -22.24 33.96
N GLY A 320 14.93 -22.37 33.25
CA GLY A 320 15.87 -23.48 33.43
C GLY A 320 15.37 -24.83 32.88
N LYS A 321 14.28 -24.86 32.12
CA LYS A 321 13.72 -26.06 31.47
C LYS A 321 14.45 -26.33 30.15
N PHE A 322 15.75 -26.65 30.21
CA PHE A 322 16.64 -26.69 29.07
C PHE A 322 16.25 -27.71 28.00
N ASP A 323 15.73 -28.90 28.36
CA ASP A 323 15.32 -29.91 27.38
C ASP A 323 14.15 -29.41 26.53
N THR A 324 13.15 -28.76 27.15
CA THR A 324 12.02 -28.15 26.45
C THR A 324 12.48 -26.99 25.58
N ALA A 325 13.36 -26.12 26.09
CA ALA A 325 13.94 -25.03 25.33
C ALA A 325 14.67 -25.53 24.07
N ILE A 326 15.48 -26.59 24.18
CA ILE A 326 16.17 -27.23 23.06
C ILE A 326 15.19 -27.74 22.00
N ALA A 327 14.10 -28.38 22.41
CA ALA A 327 13.09 -28.88 21.48
C ALA A 327 12.50 -27.73 20.65
N HIS A 328 12.12 -26.62 21.31
CA HIS A 328 11.57 -25.45 20.62
C HIS A 328 12.61 -24.75 19.74
N TYR A 329 13.86 -24.59 20.15
CA TYR A 329 14.88 -23.99 19.28
C TYR A 329 15.20 -24.86 18.06
N LYS A 330 15.11 -26.20 18.15
CA LYS A 330 15.24 -27.10 17.00
C LYS A 330 14.09 -26.87 16.00
N GLU A 331 12.86 -26.76 16.48
CA GLU A 331 11.70 -26.44 15.62
C GLU A 331 11.83 -25.04 15.00
N ALA A 332 12.26 -24.03 15.77
CA ALA A 332 12.51 -22.70 15.24
C ALA A 332 13.50 -22.71 14.06
N TYR A 333 14.61 -23.46 14.22
CA TYR A 333 15.60 -23.61 13.15
C TYR A 333 15.08 -24.44 11.96
N ARG A 334 14.24 -25.46 12.21
CA ARG A 334 13.62 -26.27 11.17
C ARG A 334 12.71 -25.44 10.26
N TYR A 335 11.90 -24.55 10.85
CA TYR A 335 11.01 -23.66 10.10
C TYR A 335 11.74 -22.48 9.46
N ASN A 336 12.85 -22.02 10.05
CA ASN A 336 13.67 -20.95 9.50
C ASN A 336 15.17 -21.25 9.66
N PRO A 337 15.81 -21.90 8.68
CA PRO A 337 17.26 -22.20 8.72
C PRO A 337 18.17 -20.97 8.74
N SER A 338 17.65 -19.77 8.39
CA SER A 338 18.39 -18.52 8.52
C SER A 338 18.57 -18.06 9.97
N TYR A 339 17.78 -18.61 10.89
CA TYR A 339 17.93 -18.36 12.34
C TYR A 339 19.05 -19.20 12.93
N ILE A 340 20.29 -18.95 12.47
CA ILE A 340 21.49 -19.70 12.86
C ILE A 340 21.79 -19.59 14.37
N GLN A 341 21.33 -18.52 15.06
CA GLN A 341 21.51 -18.33 16.50
C GLN A 341 20.88 -19.46 17.32
N ALA A 342 19.84 -20.13 16.81
CA ALA A 342 19.26 -21.29 17.46
C ALA A 342 20.34 -22.37 17.76
N LEU A 343 21.27 -22.61 16.84
CA LEU A 343 22.32 -23.62 17.02
C LEU A 343 23.22 -23.28 18.20
N SER A 344 23.66 -22.02 18.32
CA SER A 344 24.52 -21.60 19.45
C SER A 344 23.75 -21.62 20.78
N THR A 345 22.45 -21.28 20.77
CA THR A 345 21.64 -21.32 21.99
C THR A 345 21.35 -22.76 22.44
N ILE A 346 21.11 -23.68 21.49
CA ILE A 346 20.98 -25.11 21.80
C ILE A 346 22.28 -25.63 22.42
N ALA A 347 23.44 -25.26 21.84
CA ALA A 347 24.75 -25.64 22.39
C ALA A 347 24.87 -25.14 23.84
N TYR A 348 24.52 -23.88 24.10
CA TYR A 348 24.60 -23.32 25.44
C TYR A 348 23.62 -23.99 26.42
N CYS A 349 22.44 -24.40 25.97
CA CYS A 349 21.49 -25.18 26.80
C CYS A 349 22.09 -26.53 27.21
N TYR A 350 22.78 -27.23 26.29
CA TYR A 350 23.47 -28.48 26.60
C TYR A 350 24.67 -28.27 27.54
N GLU A 351 25.39 -27.16 27.37
CA GLU A 351 26.51 -26.80 28.29
C GLU A 351 25.98 -26.56 29.72
N ARG A 352 24.84 -25.86 29.88
CA ARG A 352 24.20 -25.65 31.19
C ARG A 352 23.75 -26.96 31.85
N GLN A 353 23.46 -27.99 31.04
CA GLN A 353 23.13 -29.33 31.52
C GLN A 353 24.37 -30.20 31.75
N LYS A 354 25.58 -29.69 31.54
CA LYS A 354 26.85 -30.45 31.57
C LYS A 354 26.92 -31.57 30.50
N LYS A 355 26.10 -31.49 29.46
CA LYS A 355 26.08 -32.41 28.34
C LYS A 355 27.12 -31.95 27.28
N TYR A 356 28.42 -32.00 27.65
CA TYR A 356 29.47 -31.32 26.91
C TYR A 356 29.68 -31.85 25.49
N LYS A 357 29.49 -33.14 25.24
CA LYS A 357 29.61 -33.72 23.89
C LYS A 357 28.52 -33.18 22.95
N GLN A 358 27.30 -33.05 23.42
CA GLN A 358 26.22 -32.46 22.64
C GLN A 358 26.40 -30.94 22.44
N ALA A 359 26.86 -30.22 23.45
CA ALA A 359 27.19 -28.80 23.33
C ALA A 359 28.25 -28.57 22.26
N LEU A 360 29.32 -29.37 22.25
CA LEU A 360 30.37 -29.30 21.25
C LEU A 360 29.83 -29.50 19.84
N GLU A 361 29.00 -30.52 19.60
CA GLU A 361 28.39 -30.80 18.31
C GLU A 361 27.59 -29.59 17.76
N TYR A 362 26.80 -28.94 18.61
CA TYR A 362 25.99 -27.83 18.18
C TYR A 362 26.76 -26.52 17.98
N TYR A 363 27.84 -26.28 18.77
CA TYR A 363 28.75 -25.17 18.49
C TYR A 363 29.50 -25.37 17.17
N GLU A 364 29.92 -26.60 16.85
CA GLU A 364 30.52 -26.91 15.56
C GLU A 364 29.56 -26.73 14.38
N LYS A 365 28.29 -27.14 14.56
CA LYS A 365 27.23 -26.84 13.56
C LYS A 365 27.06 -25.32 13.34
N TYR A 366 27.09 -24.55 14.42
CA TYR A 366 26.98 -23.09 14.34
C TYR A 366 28.18 -22.49 13.58
N LEU A 367 29.39 -22.90 13.87
CA LEU A 367 30.58 -22.39 13.19
C LEU A 367 30.60 -22.65 11.67
N LYS A 368 29.92 -23.72 11.20
CA LYS A 368 29.82 -24.02 9.76
C LYS A 368 28.99 -23.02 8.99
N VAL A 369 28.05 -22.35 9.65
CA VAL A 369 27.07 -21.41 9.02
C VAL A 369 27.29 -19.97 9.46
N ALA A 370 27.98 -19.73 10.56
CA ALA A 370 28.21 -18.40 11.09
C ALA A 370 29.34 -17.69 10.34
N ARG A 371 29.21 -16.36 10.20
CA ARG A 371 30.25 -15.53 9.56
C ARG A 371 31.54 -15.54 10.40
N PRO A 372 32.68 -15.97 9.85
CA PRO A 372 33.96 -15.91 10.54
C PRO A 372 34.29 -14.50 11.04
N GLY A 373 34.84 -14.38 12.25
CA GLY A 373 35.20 -13.13 12.89
C GLY A 373 34.00 -12.34 13.49
N SER A 374 32.77 -12.85 13.37
CA SER A 374 31.64 -12.27 14.11
C SER A 374 31.76 -12.59 15.61
N ARG A 375 31.15 -11.72 16.46
CA ARG A 375 31.17 -11.93 17.93
C ARG A 375 30.65 -13.32 18.32
N GLY A 376 29.60 -13.82 17.69
CA GLY A 376 29.04 -15.14 17.96
C GLY A 376 29.98 -16.26 17.51
N TYR A 377 30.67 -16.09 16.38
CA TYR A 377 31.68 -17.06 15.90
C TYR A 377 32.85 -17.19 16.88
N GLU A 378 33.42 -16.07 17.34
CA GLU A 378 34.53 -16.08 18.29
C GLU A 378 34.12 -16.65 19.66
N PHE A 379 32.88 -16.33 20.11
CA PHE A 379 32.30 -16.92 21.32
C PHE A 379 32.24 -18.47 21.19
N ALA A 380 31.62 -18.98 20.12
CA ALA A 380 31.46 -20.41 19.91
C ALA A 380 32.82 -21.13 19.81
N LYS A 381 33.81 -20.51 19.15
CA LYS A 381 35.17 -21.03 19.06
C LYS A 381 35.81 -21.18 20.45
N LYS A 382 35.70 -20.15 21.29
CA LYS A 382 36.20 -20.18 22.67
C LYS A 382 35.51 -21.24 23.52
N SER A 383 34.15 -21.34 23.39
CA SER A 383 33.39 -22.37 24.10
C SER A 383 33.83 -23.80 23.69
N ILE A 384 34.09 -24.05 22.41
CA ILE A 384 34.59 -25.34 21.93
C ILE A 384 35.94 -25.70 22.60
N GLU A 385 36.87 -24.73 22.72
CA GLU A 385 38.16 -24.95 23.35
C GLU A 385 37.99 -25.30 24.83
N MET A 386 37.10 -24.59 25.56
CA MET A 386 36.81 -24.90 26.96
C MET A 386 36.15 -26.29 27.12
N LEU A 387 35.14 -26.60 26.31
CA LEU A 387 34.42 -27.88 26.38
C LEU A 387 35.31 -29.08 26.09
N LYS A 388 36.31 -28.97 25.17
CA LYS A 388 37.28 -30.00 24.93
C LYS A 388 38.15 -30.28 26.16
N GLY A 389 38.47 -29.22 26.92
CA GLY A 389 39.18 -29.37 28.19
C GLY A 389 38.34 -30.10 29.25
N GLU A 390 37.07 -29.72 29.39
CA GLU A 390 36.13 -30.36 30.33
C GLU A 390 35.91 -31.85 29.99
N ILE A 391 35.71 -32.19 28.72
CA ILE A 391 35.53 -33.57 28.26
C ILE A 391 36.79 -34.42 28.58
N PHE A 392 37.99 -33.85 28.35
CA PHE A 392 39.24 -34.53 28.66
C PHE A 392 39.43 -34.79 30.18
N MET A 393 38.88 -33.91 31.01
CA MET A 393 38.99 -34.08 32.47
C MET A 393 37.96 -35.08 33.03
N GLU A 394 36.90 -35.39 32.28
CA GLU A 394 35.85 -36.36 32.62
C GLU A 394 36.21 -37.81 32.17
N GLU A 395 37.10 -37.97 31.18
CA GLU A 395 37.62 -39.26 30.70
C GLU A 395 38.87 -39.72 31.49
#